data_0ed5497e0e2141aede61fd8eb6ff399f
#
_entry.id   0ed5497e0e2141aede61fd8eb6ff399f
#
_cell.length_a   1.000
_cell.length_b   1.000
_cell.length_c   1.000
_cell.angle_alpha   90.00
_cell.angle_beta   90.00
_cell.angle_gamma   90.00
#
_symmetry.space_group_name_H-M   'P 1'
#
loop_
_entity.id
_entity.type
_entity.pdbx_description
1 polymer ?
#
loop_
_entity_poly.entity_id
_entity_poly.type
_entity_poly.pdbx_seq_one_letter_code
_entity_poly.pdbx_strand_id
1 'polypeptide(L)'
;SIAKEYDLKVIEDACHGPLSEYKGKKLGTIGDVATFSFFSNKNISTGEGGMLITNNEKIASKARLLRSHGMTTMSYQRAKGHATAYDIIDLGYNFRMDDIRASIGCVQMRKLQADLEKRVRVRSKYIEELSKIRGLIVPFADNTEFVSNYIMPVVLVNSTKDKRDKIRNRIHASGIQTSNHYPAIHKFSIYKDYGAVLP
;
A
#
# COMPACT_ATOMS: atom_id res chain seq x y z
N SER A 1 11.83 -20.16 -5.47
CA SER A 1 11.83 -18.96 -4.62
C SER A 1 12.17 -19.33 -3.19
N ILE A 2 12.74 -18.42 -2.45
CA ILE A 2 13.09 -18.59 -1.02
C ILE A 2 11.88 -19.11 -0.22
N ALA A 3 10.71 -18.55 -0.41
CA ALA A 3 9.51 -18.98 0.30
C ALA A 3 9.19 -20.49 0.07
N LYS A 4 9.35 -20.98 -1.16
CA LYS A 4 9.15 -22.41 -1.45
C LYS A 4 10.22 -23.29 -0.82
N GLU A 5 11.46 -22.83 -0.83
CA GLU A 5 12.62 -23.56 -0.32
C GLU A 5 12.54 -23.79 1.20
N TYR A 6 12.02 -22.78 1.91
CA TYR A 6 11.93 -22.77 3.37
C TYR A 6 10.50 -22.93 3.92
N ASP A 7 9.55 -23.33 3.08
CA ASP A 7 8.11 -23.45 3.43
C ASP A 7 7.54 -22.20 4.15
N LEU A 8 7.91 -21.03 3.67
CA LEU A 8 7.47 -19.75 4.25
C LEU A 8 6.16 -19.29 3.63
N LYS A 9 5.34 -18.64 4.45
CA LYS A 9 4.15 -17.93 3.97
C LYS A 9 4.53 -16.55 3.45
N VAL A 10 3.87 -16.13 2.37
CA VAL A 10 4.13 -14.87 1.69
C VAL A 10 2.96 -13.92 1.92
N ILE A 11 3.25 -12.78 2.53
CA ILE A 11 2.30 -11.66 2.66
C ILE A 11 2.74 -10.56 1.71
N GLU A 12 1.86 -10.17 0.78
CA GLU A 12 2.10 -9.05 -0.12
C GLU A 12 1.59 -7.75 0.51
N ASP A 13 2.47 -6.78 0.69
CA ASP A 13 2.05 -5.39 0.91
C ASP A 13 1.81 -4.71 -0.43
N ALA A 14 0.58 -4.78 -0.93
CA ALA A 14 0.16 -4.19 -2.19
C ALA A 14 -0.49 -2.80 -2.02
N CYS A 15 -0.26 -2.14 -0.86
CA CYS A 15 -0.93 -0.90 -0.48
C CYS A 15 -0.69 0.29 -1.43
N HIS A 16 0.34 0.25 -2.26
CA HIS A 16 0.67 1.32 -3.23
C HIS A 16 0.46 0.91 -4.68
N GLY A 17 0.11 -0.33 -4.94
CA GLY A 17 0.11 -0.89 -6.29
C GLY A 17 -1.18 -1.63 -6.69
N PRO A 18 -2.40 -1.09 -6.46
CA PRO A 18 -3.60 -1.76 -6.92
C PRO A 18 -3.55 -1.94 -8.45
N LEU A 19 -3.89 -3.14 -8.91
CA LEU A 19 -3.82 -3.58 -10.31
C LEU A 19 -2.42 -3.60 -10.95
N SER A 20 -1.36 -3.25 -10.22
CA SER A 20 0.01 -3.46 -10.72
C SER A 20 0.28 -4.93 -10.99
N GLU A 21 1.20 -5.20 -11.90
CA GLU A 21 1.53 -6.55 -12.33
C GLU A 21 3.00 -6.89 -12.05
N TYR A 22 3.24 -8.16 -11.81
CA TYR A 22 4.55 -8.76 -11.78
C TYR A 22 4.52 -10.11 -12.51
N LYS A 23 5.28 -10.23 -13.59
CA LYS A 23 5.29 -11.43 -14.46
C LYS A 23 3.89 -11.85 -14.91
N GLY A 24 3.10 -10.86 -15.35
CA GLY A 24 1.73 -11.06 -15.85
C GLY A 24 0.69 -11.43 -14.77
N LYS A 25 1.04 -11.35 -13.48
CA LYS A 25 0.10 -11.56 -12.38
C LYS A 25 -0.16 -10.25 -11.63
N LYS A 26 -1.41 -9.99 -11.29
CA LYS A 26 -1.78 -8.85 -10.46
C LYS A 26 -1.18 -8.96 -9.06
N LEU A 27 -0.62 -7.87 -8.54
CA LEU A 27 -0.24 -7.81 -7.13
C LEU A 27 -1.44 -8.10 -6.25
N GLY A 28 -1.20 -8.85 -5.19
CA GLY A 28 -2.25 -9.38 -4.32
C GLY A 28 -2.70 -10.78 -4.68
N THR A 29 -2.22 -11.37 -5.79
CA THR A 29 -2.59 -12.73 -6.23
C THR A 29 -1.41 -13.69 -6.28
N ILE A 30 -0.25 -13.29 -5.79
CA ILE A 30 1.01 -14.04 -5.90
C ILE A 30 1.30 -14.80 -4.62
N GLY A 31 1.13 -14.15 -3.47
CA GLY A 31 1.35 -14.72 -2.14
C GLY A 31 0.16 -15.45 -1.55
N ASP A 32 0.29 -15.88 -0.29
CA ASP A 32 -0.79 -16.50 0.47
C ASP A 32 -1.88 -15.49 0.89
N VAL A 33 -1.45 -14.26 1.17
CA VAL A 33 -2.29 -13.13 1.62
C VAL A 33 -1.76 -11.86 1.00
N ALA A 34 -2.64 -10.92 0.71
CA ALA A 34 -2.24 -9.56 0.37
C ALA A 34 -3.08 -8.51 1.09
N THR A 35 -2.48 -7.32 1.25
CA THR A 35 -3.13 -6.17 1.87
C THR A 35 -3.13 -4.98 0.93
N PHE A 36 -4.25 -4.23 0.94
CA PHE A 36 -4.43 -2.97 0.25
C PHE A 36 -4.82 -1.88 1.23
N SER A 37 -4.41 -0.64 0.95
CA SER A 37 -4.78 0.54 1.72
C SER A 37 -5.74 1.41 0.94
N PHE A 38 -6.77 1.91 1.61
CA PHE A 38 -7.73 2.89 1.11
C PHE A 38 -7.61 4.23 1.83
N PHE A 39 -6.43 4.49 2.41
CA PHE A 39 -6.12 5.77 3.03
C PHE A 39 -6.24 6.93 2.02
N SER A 40 -6.43 8.14 2.52
CA SER A 40 -6.76 9.33 1.72
C SER A 40 -5.80 9.64 0.57
N ASN A 41 -4.51 9.28 0.69
CA ASN A 41 -3.49 9.55 -0.34
C ASN A 41 -3.25 8.38 -1.31
N LYS A 42 -4.01 7.29 -1.22
CA LYS A 42 -3.83 6.11 -2.07
C LYS A 42 -4.52 6.28 -3.44
N ASN A 43 -4.22 5.39 -4.37
CA ASN A 43 -4.83 5.39 -5.71
C ASN A 43 -6.34 5.18 -5.70
N ILE A 44 -6.82 4.45 -4.70
CA ILE A 44 -8.22 4.32 -4.35
C ILE A 44 -8.37 4.73 -2.89
N SER A 45 -9.30 5.60 -2.58
CA SER A 45 -9.46 6.14 -1.23
C SER A 45 -10.90 6.10 -0.75
N THR A 46 -11.04 5.75 0.53
CA THR A 46 -12.30 5.87 1.29
C THR A 46 -12.11 6.78 2.52
N GLY A 47 -11.05 7.63 2.51
CA GLY A 47 -10.59 8.38 3.66
C GLY A 47 -9.70 7.54 4.55
N GLU A 48 -10.29 6.59 5.24
CA GLU A 48 -9.65 5.49 5.96
C GLU A 48 -10.24 4.16 5.48
N GLY A 49 -9.42 3.11 5.47
CA GLY A 49 -9.85 1.78 5.10
C GLY A 49 -8.71 0.92 4.55
N GLY A 50 -9.01 -0.34 4.34
CA GLY A 50 -8.11 -1.32 3.77
C GLY A 50 -8.83 -2.61 3.43
N MET A 51 -8.11 -3.50 2.75
CA MET A 51 -8.62 -4.81 2.38
C MET A 51 -7.54 -5.85 2.52
N LEU A 52 -7.91 -7.00 3.04
CA LEU A 52 -7.10 -8.22 3.00
C LEU A 52 -7.74 -9.17 1.99
N ILE A 53 -6.94 -9.73 1.10
CA ILE A 53 -7.38 -10.77 0.16
C ILE A 53 -6.55 -12.03 0.31
N THR A 54 -7.18 -13.18 0.11
CA THR A 54 -6.55 -14.49 0.14
C THR A 54 -7.45 -15.52 -0.55
N ASN A 55 -6.83 -16.56 -1.12
CA ASN A 55 -7.54 -17.74 -1.62
C ASN A 55 -7.66 -18.85 -0.55
N ASN A 56 -7.12 -18.65 0.65
CA ASN A 56 -7.19 -19.60 1.74
C ASN A 56 -8.41 -19.31 2.62
N GLU A 57 -9.41 -20.21 2.58
CA GLU A 57 -10.66 -20.03 3.32
C GLU A 57 -10.48 -19.97 4.85
N LYS A 58 -9.49 -20.69 5.40
CA LYS A 58 -9.17 -20.63 6.84
C LYS A 58 -8.68 -19.25 7.24
N ILE A 59 -7.81 -18.65 6.42
CA ILE A 59 -7.30 -17.29 6.63
C ILE A 59 -8.44 -16.27 6.47
N ALA A 60 -9.26 -16.41 5.43
CA ALA A 60 -10.38 -15.53 5.18
C ALA A 60 -11.39 -15.53 6.33
N SER A 61 -11.77 -16.71 6.82
CA SER A 61 -12.69 -16.89 7.95
C SER A 61 -12.10 -16.30 9.23
N LYS A 62 -10.83 -16.56 9.52
CA LYS A 62 -10.16 -16.01 10.69
C LYS A 62 -10.07 -14.47 10.63
N ALA A 63 -9.73 -13.91 9.47
CA ALA A 63 -9.67 -12.47 9.27
C ALA A 63 -11.05 -11.80 9.46
N ARG A 64 -12.14 -12.40 8.95
CA ARG A 64 -13.49 -11.91 9.15
C ARG A 64 -13.91 -11.92 10.64
N LEU A 65 -13.51 -12.96 11.36
CA LEU A 65 -13.73 -13.07 12.82
C LEU A 65 -12.99 -11.96 13.56
N LEU A 66 -11.68 -11.87 13.33
CA LEU A 66 -10.79 -10.94 14.07
C LEU A 66 -11.12 -9.46 13.78
N ARG A 67 -11.51 -9.09 12.56
CA ARG A 67 -11.89 -7.70 12.24
C ARG A 67 -13.16 -7.24 12.97
N SER A 68 -13.93 -8.16 13.56
CA SER A 68 -15.23 -7.90 14.23
C SER A 68 -15.25 -8.51 15.63
N HIS A 69 -14.33 -8.11 16.49
CA HIS A 69 -14.23 -8.46 17.92
C HIS A 69 -14.09 -9.96 18.22
N GLY A 70 -13.75 -10.79 17.25
CA GLY A 70 -13.74 -12.25 17.45
C GLY A 70 -15.14 -12.87 17.57
N MET A 71 -16.17 -12.18 17.10
CA MET A 71 -17.57 -12.62 17.19
C MET A 71 -17.92 -13.65 16.13
N THR A 72 -18.64 -14.70 16.52
CA THR A 72 -19.13 -15.75 15.62
C THR A 72 -20.23 -15.28 14.66
N THR A 73 -20.93 -14.20 15.01
CA THR A 73 -22.06 -13.65 14.20
C THR A 73 -21.86 -12.17 13.96
N MET A 74 -22.04 -11.73 12.70
CA MET A 74 -21.92 -10.34 12.33
C MET A 74 -23.05 -9.48 12.90
N SER A 75 -22.73 -8.23 13.27
CA SER A 75 -23.71 -7.27 13.82
C SER A 75 -24.91 -7.06 12.92
N TYR A 76 -24.73 -7.10 11.59
CA TYR A 76 -25.80 -6.99 10.61
C TYR A 76 -26.82 -8.13 10.68
N GLN A 77 -26.38 -9.37 10.87
CA GLN A 77 -27.26 -10.52 11.02
C GLN A 77 -28.10 -10.43 12.30
N ARG A 78 -27.49 -9.93 13.39
CA ARG A 78 -28.19 -9.65 14.64
C ARG A 78 -29.24 -8.54 14.49
N ALA A 79 -28.89 -7.45 13.82
CA ALA A 79 -29.80 -6.32 13.60
C ALA A 79 -31.03 -6.70 12.75
N LYS A 80 -30.90 -7.70 11.85
CA LYS A 80 -32.01 -8.25 11.07
C LYS A 80 -32.78 -9.33 11.79
N GLY A 81 -32.46 -9.66 13.04
CA GLY A 81 -33.15 -10.72 13.78
C GLY A 81 -32.79 -12.15 13.32
N HIS A 82 -31.81 -12.31 12.45
CA HIS A 82 -31.37 -13.62 11.95
C HIS A 82 -30.47 -14.40 12.92
N ALA A 83 -30.03 -13.78 14.01
CA ALA A 83 -29.23 -14.45 15.04
C ALA A 83 -29.60 -13.91 16.41
N THR A 84 -30.10 -14.79 17.26
CA THR A 84 -30.48 -14.50 18.65
C THR A 84 -29.33 -14.71 19.62
N ALA A 85 -28.28 -15.42 19.21
CA ALA A 85 -27.09 -15.70 20.02
C ALA A 85 -25.82 -15.47 19.22
N TYR A 86 -24.75 -15.12 19.92
CA TYR A 86 -23.38 -15.03 19.42
C TYR A 86 -22.41 -15.38 20.54
N ASP A 87 -21.20 -15.74 20.16
CA ASP A 87 -20.09 -15.96 21.08
C ASP A 87 -18.87 -15.16 20.61
N ILE A 88 -17.94 -14.90 21.53
CA ILE A 88 -16.63 -14.31 21.27
C ILE A 88 -15.62 -15.42 21.52
N ILE A 89 -15.06 -15.94 20.43
CA ILE A 89 -14.20 -17.13 20.45
C ILE A 89 -12.72 -16.79 20.25
N ASP A 90 -12.40 -15.48 20.09
CA ASP A 90 -11.04 -15.00 19.93
C ASP A 90 -10.91 -13.52 20.30
N LEU A 91 -9.67 -13.06 20.56
CA LEU A 91 -9.37 -11.64 20.74
C LEU A 91 -9.35 -10.94 19.39
N GLY A 92 -10.36 -10.13 19.13
CA GLY A 92 -10.51 -9.41 17.87
C GLY A 92 -10.48 -7.90 18.05
N TYR A 93 -10.58 -7.21 16.91
CA TYR A 93 -10.52 -5.77 16.78
C TYR A 93 -11.82 -5.22 16.20
N ASN A 94 -11.97 -3.91 16.20
CA ASN A 94 -13.00 -3.23 15.41
C ASN A 94 -12.37 -2.63 14.16
N PHE A 95 -12.18 -3.45 13.13
CA PHE A 95 -11.67 -3.06 11.81
C PHE A 95 -12.76 -3.16 10.74
N ARG A 96 -14.00 -2.95 11.13
CA ARG A 96 -15.13 -2.95 10.20
C ARG A 96 -15.13 -1.65 9.37
N MET A 97 -15.27 -1.80 8.05
CA MET A 97 -15.60 -0.69 7.17
C MET A 97 -17.11 -0.39 7.31
N ASP A 98 -17.45 0.88 7.45
CA ASP A 98 -18.86 1.32 7.45
C ASP A 98 -19.41 1.45 6.02
N ASP A 99 -20.73 1.51 5.89
CA ASP A 99 -21.40 1.56 4.59
C ASP A 99 -21.14 2.87 3.82
N ILE A 100 -20.86 3.98 4.53
CA ILE A 100 -20.53 5.27 3.90
C ILE A 100 -19.18 5.14 3.18
N ARG A 101 -18.15 4.65 3.85
CA ARG A 101 -16.84 4.42 3.24
C ARG A 101 -16.90 3.35 2.16
N ALA A 102 -17.65 2.29 2.37
CA ALA A 102 -17.84 1.25 1.36
C ALA A 102 -18.49 1.81 0.09
N SER A 103 -19.50 2.68 0.20
CA SER A 103 -20.13 3.32 -0.95
C SER A 103 -19.17 4.21 -1.75
N ILE A 104 -18.32 4.97 -1.05
CA ILE A 104 -17.23 5.74 -1.69
C ILE A 104 -16.29 4.80 -2.43
N GLY A 105 -15.89 3.70 -1.79
CA GLY A 105 -15.02 2.67 -2.38
C GLY A 105 -15.60 2.08 -3.67
N CYS A 106 -16.88 1.78 -3.69
CA CYS A 106 -17.56 1.28 -4.89
C CYS A 106 -17.47 2.26 -6.06
N VAL A 107 -17.62 3.57 -5.81
CA VAL A 107 -17.48 4.61 -6.83
C VAL A 107 -16.02 4.74 -7.29
N GLN A 108 -15.08 4.72 -6.36
CA GLN A 108 -13.65 4.78 -6.67
C GLN A 108 -13.20 3.58 -7.51
N MET A 109 -13.67 2.38 -7.21
CA MET A 109 -13.35 1.18 -7.99
C MET A 109 -13.77 1.29 -9.46
N ARG A 110 -14.92 1.90 -9.76
CA ARG A 110 -15.39 2.10 -11.14
C ARG A 110 -14.47 3.02 -11.95
N LYS A 111 -13.77 3.94 -11.29
CA LYS A 111 -12.85 4.91 -11.92
C LYS A 111 -11.41 4.42 -11.98
N LEU A 112 -11.06 3.42 -11.15
CA LEU A 112 -9.69 3.03 -10.85
C LEU A 112 -8.88 2.74 -12.10
N GLN A 113 -9.36 1.90 -13.01
CA GLN A 113 -8.60 1.50 -14.21
C GLN A 113 -8.20 2.72 -15.05
N ALA A 114 -9.16 3.60 -15.36
CA ALA A 114 -8.91 4.79 -16.17
C ALA A 114 -7.94 5.78 -15.50
N ASP A 115 -8.02 5.92 -14.18
CA ASP A 115 -7.13 6.79 -13.43
C ASP A 115 -5.71 6.21 -13.33
N LEU A 116 -5.56 4.90 -13.20
CA LEU A 116 -4.26 4.24 -13.22
C LEU A 116 -3.57 4.34 -14.58
N GLU A 117 -4.30 4.22 -15.67
CA GLU A 117 -3.76 4.42 -17.03
C GLU A 117 -3.21 5.84 -17.22
N LYS A 118 -3.89 6.86 -16.68
CA LYS A 118 -3.35 8.24 -16.67
C LYS A 118 -2.04 8.33 -15.88
N ARG A 119 -1.97 7.69 -14.72
CA ARG A 119 -0.75 7.67 -13.89
C ARG A 119 0.41 6.96 -14.59
N VAL A 120 0.14 5.85 -15.26
CA VAL A 120 1.16 5.13 -16.05
C VAL A 120 1.72 6.04 -17.15
N ARG A 121 0.87 6.80 -17.88
CA ARG A 121 1.34 7.76 -18.88
C ARG A 121 2.21 8.87 -18.27
N VAL A 122 1.78 9.42 -17.13
CA VAL A 122 2.58 10.44 -16.41
C VAL A 122 3.92 9.86 -15.94
N ARG A 123 3.92 8.65 -15.40
CA ARG A 123 5.15 7.95 -14.99
C ARG A 123 6.11 7.77 -16.17
N SER A 124 5.61 7.32 -17.32
CA SER A 124 6.44 7.13 -18.51
C SER A 124 7.10 8.44 -18.95
N LYS A 125 6.36 9.55 -18.89
CA LYS A 125 6.91 10.87 -19.21
C LYS A 125 8.00 11.30 -18.24
N TYR A 126 7.81 11.07 -16.93
CA TYR A 126 8.85 11.31 -15.92
C TYR A 126 10.10 10.47 -16.20
N ILE A 127 9.95 9.17 -16.48
CA ILE A 127 11.09 8.30 -16.80
C ILE A 127 11.84 8.84 -18.01
N GLU A 128 11.14 9.16 -19.09
CA GLU A 128 11.73 9.69 -20.32
C GLU A 128 12.59 10.94 -20.07
N GLU A 129 12.08 11.89 -19.28
CA GLU A 129 12.76 13.15 -19.05
C GLU A 129 13.84 13.07 -17.96
N LEU A 130 13.55 12.40 -16.86
CA LEU A 130 14.47 12.35 -15.72
C LEU A 130 15.67 11.42 -15.96
N SER A 131 15.52 10.38 -16.78
CA SER A 131 16.63 9.50 -17.15
C SER A 131 17.73 10.19 -17.96
N LYS A 132 17.46 11.34 -18.55
CA LYS A 132 18.44 12.17 -19.28
C LYS A 132 19.32 13.00 -18.32
N ILE A 133 18.95 13.13 -17.06
CA ILE A 133 19.62 14.02 -16.10
C ILE A 133 20.80 13.30 -15.45
N ARG A 134 22.01 13.78 -15.71
CA ARG A 134 23.24 13.23 -15.10
C ARG A 134 23.21 13.37 -13.57
N GLY A 135 23.53 12.30 -12.87
CA GLY A 135 23.56 12.28 -11.40
C GLY A 135 22.20 12.02 -10.75
N LEU A 136 21.22 11.58 -11.55
CA LEU A 136 19.91 11.17 -11.11
C LEU A 136 19.65 9.74 -11.56
N ILE A 137 19.10 8.91 -10.66
CA ILE A 137 18.62 7.57 -10.98
C ILE A 137 17.11 7.55 -10.78
N VAL A 138 16.40 7.05 -11.77
CA VAL A 138 14.99 6.69 -11.66
C VAL A 138 14.91 5.19 -11.43
N PRO A 139 14.63 4.74 -10.20
CA PRO A 139 14.54 3.32 -9.92
C PRO A 139 13.49 2.62 -10.79
N PHE A 140 13.81 1.42 -11.26
CA PHE A 140 12.91 0.60 -12.08
C PHE A 140 12.43 1.30 -13.36
N ALA A 141 13.25 2.15 -13.97
CA ALA A 141 12.92 2.84 -15.21
C ALA A 141 12.77 1.86 -16.41
N ASP A 142 13.48 0.74 -16.34
CA ASP A 142 13.47 -0.35 -17.33
C ASP A 142 12.30 -1.35 -17.13
N ASN A 143 11.49 -1.18 -16.09
CA ASN A 143 10.36 -2.06 -15.82
C ASN A 143 9.24 -1.84 -16.84
N THR A 144 8.93 -2.88 -17.61
CA THR A 144 7.87 -2.92 -18.63
C THR A 144 6.52 -3.39 -18.11
N GLU A 145 6.45 -3.84 -16.87
CA GLU A 145 5.20 -4.27 -16.23
C GLU A 145 4.26 -3.08 -15.97
N PHE A 146 2.97 -3.35 -15.84
CA PHE A 146 2.02 -2.33 -15.45
C PHE A 146 2.24 -1.91 -14.00
N VAL A 147 2.69 -0.68 -13.77
CA VAL A 147 2.98 -0.11 -12.45
C VAL A 147 2.04 1.06 -12.18
N SER A 148 1.12 0.86 -11.26
CA SER A 148 0.09 1.83 -10.89
C SER A 148 0.46 2.74 -9.71
N ASN A 149 1.70 2.63 -9.19
CA ASN A 149 2.14 3.41 -8.05
C ASN A 149 1.98 4.92 -8.31
N TYR A 150 1.46 5.65 -7.32
CA TYR A 150 1.29 7.11 -7.37
C TYR A 150 2.55 7.90 -7.04
N ILE A 151 3.60 7.22 -6.57
CA ILE A 151 4.89 7.83 -6.22
C ILE A 151 5.85 7.64 -7.40
N MET A 152 6.54 8.72 -7.78
CA MET A 152 7.67 8.66 -8.71
C MET A 152 8.96 8.74 -7.91
N PRO A 153 9.64 7.61 -7.62
CA PRO A 153 10.88 7.61 -6.87
C PRO A 153 12.02 8.15 -7.74
N VAL A 154 12.87 8.95 -7.10
CA VAL A 154 14.07 9.53 -7.72
C VAL A 154 15.22 9.48 -6.71
N VAL A 155 16.38 9.03 -7.13
CA VAL A 155 17.58 8.97 -6.31
C VAL A 155 18.64 9.92 -6.86
N LEU A 156 19.17 10.79 -6.00
CA LEU A 156 20.34 11.64 -6.30
C LEU A 156 21.62 10.87 -6.01
N VAL A 157 22.44 10.68 -7.04
CA VAL A 157 23.72 9.97 -6.91
C VAL A 157 24.78 10.90 -6.31
N ASN A 158 25.61 10.36 -5.40
CA ASN A 158 26.69 11.10 -4.76
C ASN A 158 26.25 12.46 -4.18
N SER A 159 25.12 12.47 -3.48
CA SER A 159 24.53 13.68 -2.94
C SER A 159 24.57 13.69 -1.41
N THR A 160 24.73 14.88 -0.83
CA THR A 160 24.57 15.11 0.59
C THR A 160 23.13 15.46 0.93
N LYS A 161 22.78 15.37 2.22
CA LYS A 161 21.48 15.83 2.73
C LYS A 161 21.22 17.29 2.33
N ASP A 162 22.19 18.18 2.52
CA ASP A 162 22.04 19.61 2.24
C ASP A 162 21.81 19.89 0.75
N LYS A 163 22.54 19.18 -0.12
CA LYS A 163 22.33 19.29 -1.57
C LYS A 163 20.94 18.82 -1.98
N ARG A 164 20.50 17.68 -1.44
CA ARG A 164 19.15 17.17 -1.66
C ARG A 164 18.10 18.19 -1.21
N ASP A 165 18.25 18.72 -0.01
CA ASP A 165 17.26 19.64 0.57
C ASP A 165 17.20 20.97 -0.20
N LYS A 166 18.33 21.49 -0.68
CA LYS A 166 18.38 22.65 -1.60
C LYS A 166 17.63 22.39 -2.90
N ILE A 167 17.80 21.20 -3.50
CA ILE A 167 17.10 20.81 -4.73
C ILE A 167 15.59 20.72 -4.46
N ARG A 168 15.20 20.05 -3.38
CA ARG A 168 13.78 19.94 -2.96
C ARG A 168 13.13 21.31 -2.80
N ASN A 169 13.80 22.23 -2.11
CA ASN A 169 13.26 23.58 -1.87
C ASN A 169 13.05 24.33 -3.19
N ARG A 170 13.95 24.20 -4.15
CA ARG A 170 13.78 24.79 -5.49
C ARG A 170 12.60 24.20 -6.23
N ILE A 171 12.45 22.87 -6.23
CA ILE A 171 11.32 22.16 -6.85
C ILE A 171 10.01 22.60 -6.19
N HIS A 172 10.00 22.70 -4.87
CA HIS A 172 8.84 23.16 -4.11
C HIS A 172 8.46 24.62 -4.42
N ALA A 173 9.45 25.50 -4.55
CA ALA A 173 9.24 26.89 -4.98
C ALA A 173 8.64 27.01 -6.40
N SER A 174 8.83 25.97 -7.23
CA SER A 174 8.21 25.86 -8.56
C SER A 174 6.81 25.21 -8.52
N GLY A 175 6.22 25.01 -7.35
CA GLY A 175 4.87 24.44 -7.18
C GLY A 175 4.80 22.91 -7.27
N ILE A 176 5.94 22.21 -7.23
CA ILE A 176 5.97 20.74 -7.32
C ILE A 176 6.23 20.16 -5.93
N GLN A 177 5.28 19.37 -5.42
CA GLN A 177 5.41 18.72 -4.14
C GLN A 177 6.37 17.54 -4.19
N THR A 178 7.28 17.47 -3.21
CA THR A 178 8.20 16.35 -3.02
C THR A 178 8.25 15.93 -1.56
N SER A 179 8.60 14.68 -1.31
CA SER A 179 8.77 14.14 0.05
C SER A 179 9.98 13.19 0.11
N ASN A 180 10.43 12.89 1.32
CA ASN A 180 11.38 11.80 1.55
C ASN A 180 10.60 10.56 1.97
N HIS A 181 10.78 9.46 1.27
CA HIS A 181 10.22 8.17 1.64
C HIS A 181 11.34 7.20 2.02
N TYR A 182 11.69 7.07 3.28
CA TYR A 182 11.20 7.78 4.48
C TYR A 182 12.40 8.20 5.33
N PRO A 183 12.24 8.94 6.45
CA PRO A 183 13.30 9.07 7.44
C PRO A 183 13.69 7.68 7.94
N ALA A 184 14.99 7.47 8.16
CA ALA A 184 15.48 6.18 8.63
C ALA A 184 14.91 5.85 10.02
N ILE A 185 14.26 4.70 10.16
CA ILE A 185 13.48 4.31 11.37
C ILE A 185 14.36 4.33 12.62
N HIS A 186 15.60 3.83 12.53
CA HIS A 186 16.55 3.81 13.65
C HIS A 186 16.92 5.21 14.18
N LYS A 187 16.59 6.28 13.44
CA LYS A 187 16.81 7.68 13.85
C LYS A 187 15.63 8.31 14.58
N PHE A 188 14.51 7.60 14.70
CA PHE A 188 13.38 8.09 15.47
C PHE A 188 13.70 8.08 16.97
N SER A 189 13.18 9.09 17.70
CA SER A 189 13.46 9.28 19.12
C SER A 189 13.16 8.06 19.96
N ILE A 190 12.10 7.33 19.64
CA ILE A 190 11.69 6.09 20.34
C ILE A 190 12.74 4.97 20.24
N TYR A 191 13.64 5.01 19.25
CA TYR A 191 14.66 3.97 19.05
C TYR A 191 16.07 4.39 19.48
N LYS A 192 16.25 5.58 20.07
CA LYS A 192 17.56 6.09 20.51
C LYS A 192 18.28 5.17 21.48
N ASP A 193 17.54 4.53 22.37
CA ASP A 193 18.10 3.69 23.44
C ASP A 193 18.44 2.26 22.96
N TYR A 194 18.10 1.90 21.76
CA TYR A 194 18.38 0.57 21.19
C TYR A 194 19.78 0.45 20.56
N GLY A 195 20.58 1.51 20.59
CA GLY A 195 22.03 1.49 20.32
C GLY A 195 22.45 1.00 18.92
N ALA A 196 21.54 0.85 17.97
CA ALA A 196 21.86 0.37 16.63
C ALA A 196 22.56 1.48 15.83
N VAL A 197 23.86 1.36 15.67
CA VAL A 197 24.63 2.12 14.67
C VAL A 197 24.49 1.36 13.36
N LEU A 198 23.60 1.82 12.50
CA LEU A 198 23.47 1.30 11.15
C LEU A 198 24.25 2.23 10.19
N PRO A 199 24.87 1.69 9.14
CA PRO A 199 25.65 2.43 8.18
C PRO A 199 24.86 3.53 7.44
#